data_0192198d3cb6fb0daa8e9f79f4054c69
#
_entry.id   0192198d3cb6fb0daa8e9f79f4054c69
#
_cell.length_a   1.000
_cell.length_b   1.000
_cell.length_c   1.000
_cell.angle_alpha   90.00
_cell.angle_beta   90.00
_cell.angle_gamma   90.00
#
_symmetry.space_group_name_H-M   'P 1'
#
loop_
_entity.id
_entity.type
_entity.pdbx_description
1 polymer ?
#
loop_
_entity_poly.entity_id
_entity_poly.type
_entity_poly.pdbx_seq_one_letter_code
_entity_poly.pdbx_strand_id
1 'polypeptide(L)'
;MKTLERPDDASTERIVRPPRRRRRGRRAAPAGRVFVVMMVGLLLWVLLAAPSLKHSAEAAPDGTRRSVSLAVLSPLAAISDATRLSVLSDGLQRAMGRDPDAPPGGELFADAPDAVPTDFGVAPEVGTPDPLPEIDPDDDDDEDVLEEAFVLREPTTTDKLRVVVVGDSLAMGLSTAIGRAFEPTLVQFVDQGRLSTGLARADYFDWVSGMDQVAERFQPDVVVVLIGVNDDQSIIYPNGRIIPGGGQDWTDAYSQRIDEFLAAATQLGGRVVWVGLPPLADEFDDSLGRAFSESYEEGVEDYAGTAFFDTYERFSRGGGYAPFGRDARGDIAQLRGGDGVHFTPTGYDALAREVIDVMRERWALTPTAIQD
;
A
#
# COMPACT_ATOMS: atom_id res chain seq x y z
N MET A 1 -46.71 6.88 85.70
CA MET A 1 -46.41 8.32 85.88
C MET A 1 -44.91 8.52 85.73
N LYS A 2 -44.43 8.95 84.59
CA LYS A 2 -43.13 9.55 84.41
C LYS A 2 -43.11 10.18 82.99
N THR A 3 -43.20 11.47 82.98
CA THR A 3 -43.10 12.39 81.85
C THR A 3 -41.73 12.28 81.23
N LEU A 4 -41.60 12.19 79.88
CA LEU A 4 -40.41 12.30 79.15
C LEU A 4 -40.46 13.60 78.31
N GLU A 5 -39.59 14.52 78.65
CA GLU A 5 -39.30 15.76 78.00
C GLU A 5 -38.75 15.53 76.60
N ARG A 6 -39.18 16.37 75.67
CA ARG A 6 -38.53 16.61 74.35
C ARG A 6 -37.35 17.55 74.52
N PRO A 7 -36.24 17.33 73.81
CA PRO A 7 -35.31 18.41 73.55
C PRO A 7 -35.61 18.99 72.15
N ASP A 8 -35.97 20.25 72.12
CA ASP A 8 -35.80 21.15 70.98
C ASP A 8 -34.31 21.43 70.83
N ASP A 9 -33.78 21.22 69.66
CA ASP A 9 -32.87 22.18 68.99
C ASP A 9 -32.53 21.70 67.58
N ALA A 10 -33.19 22.22 66.57
CA ALA A 10 -32.82 22.06 65.18
C ALA A 10 -32.21 23.35 64.73
N SER A 11 -30.88 23.41 64.85
CA SER A 11 -30.05 24.45 64.22
C SER A 11 -30.10 24.28 62.69
N THR A 12 -30.88 25.13 62.04
CA THR A 12 -30.99 25.21 60.57
C THR A 12 -29.72 25.82 59.99
N GLU A 13 -28.79 24.95 59.59
CA GLU A 13 -27.62 25.35 58.79
C GLU A 13 -28.08 25.82 57.41
N ARG A 14 -27.98 27.12 57.17
CA ARG A 14 -28.24 27.77 55.88
C ARG A 14 -27.13 27.35 54.91
N ILE A 15 -27.41 26.38 54.04
CA ILE A 15 -26.53 26.07 52.93
C ILE A 15 -26.48 27.23 51.95
N VAL A 16 -25.44 28.04 51.99
CA VAL A 16 -25.11 29.11 51.04
C VAL A 16 -24.67 28.46 49.75
N ARG A 17 -25.55 28.39 48.74
CA ARG A 17 -25.20 27.93 47.40
C ARG A 17 -24.29 28.97 46.75
N PRO A 18 -23.08 28.58 46.23
CA PRO A 18 -22.20 29.48 45.50
C PRO A 18 -22.87 30.01 44.23
N PRO A 19 -22.57 31.25 43.81
CA PRO A 19 -23.21 31.83 42.63
C PRO A 19 -22.86 31.04 41.39
N ARG A 20 -23.89 30.59 40.65
CA ARG A 20 -23.75 29.91 39.36
C ARG A 20 -23.00 30.84 38.40
N ARG A 21 -21.74 30.50 38.09
CA ARG A 21 -20.97 31.14 36.99
C ARG A 21 -21.85 31.04 35.73
N ARG A 22 -22.35 32.15 35.22
CA ARG A 22 -22.98 32.26 33.92
C ARG A 22 -21.97 31.79 32.89
N ARG A 23 -22.15 30.56 32.32
CA ARG A 23 -21.45 30.15 31.11
C ARG A 23 -21.78 31.19 30.05
N ARG A 24 -20.81 31.98 29.62
CA ARG A 24 -20.94 32.81 28.41
C ARG A 24 -21.30 31.83 27.27
N GLY A 25 -22.57 31.85 26.85
CA GLY A 25 -23.04 31.09 25.71
C GLY A 25 -22.16 31.48 24.50
N ARG A 26 -21.41 30.52 23.95
CA ARG A 26 -20.81 30.68 22.64
C ARG A 26 -21.93 31.02 21.70
N ARG A 27 -21.98 32.24 21.19
CA ARG A 27 -22.95 32.64 20.14
C ARG A 27 -22.62 31.73 18.94
N ALA A 28 -23.55 30.84 18.58
CA ALA A 28 -23.45 30.07 17.37
C ALA A 28 -23.30 31.02 16.18
N ALA A 29 -22.32 30.80 15.33
CA ALA A 29 -22.16 31.59 14.12
C ALA A 29 -23.42 31.39 13.23
N PRO A 30 -23.98 32.44 12.62
CA PRO A 30 -25.10 32.30 11.72
C PRO A 30 -24.74 31.33 10.59
N ALA A 31 -25.64 30.40 10.27
CA ALA A 31 -25.44 29.31 9.30
C ALA A 31 -24.89 29.82 7.95
N GLY A 32 -25.29 30.99 7.50
CA GLY A 32 -24.78 31.64 6.29
C GLY A 32 -23.28 31.98 6.36
N ARG A 33 -22.75 32.39 7.54
CA ARG A 33 -21.31 32.63 7.68
C ARG A 33 -20.50 31.34 7.67
N VAL A 34 -21.02 30.28 8.28
CA VAL A 34 -20.38 28.95 8.24
C VAL A 34 -20.33 28.45 6.81
N PHE A 35 -21.44 28.57 6.07
CA PHE A 35 -21.50 28.19 4.66
C PHE A 35 -20.50 28.96 3.80
N VAL A 36 -20.41 30.28 3.94
CA VAL A 36 -19.44 31.11 3.21
C VAL A 36 -17.99 30.70 3.53
N VAL A 37 -17.67 30.47 4.80
CA VAL A 37 -16.32 30.03 5.20
C VAL A 37 -15.99 28.65 4.60
N MET A 38 -16.94 27.71 4.61
CA MET A 38 -16.76 26.40 3.98
C MET A 38 -16.56 26.51 2.47
N MET A 39 -17.36 27.33 1.79
CA MET A 39 -17.22 27.53 0.33
C MET A 39 -15.90 28.20 -0.05
N VAL A 40 -15.46 29.20 0.73
CA VAL A 40 -14.15 29.83 0.51
C VAL A 40 -13.01 28.84 0.76
N GLY A 41 -13.12 28.03 1.83
CA GLY A 41 -12.14 26.98 2.13
C GLY A 41 -12.07 25.93 1.01
N LEU A 42 -13.22 25.49 0.50
CA LEU A 42 -13.29 24.54 -0.61
C LEU A 42 -12.70 25.14 -1.89
N LEU A 43 -13.02 26.39 -2.20
CA LEU A 43 -12.47 27.07 -3.39
C LEU A 43 -10.95 27.21 -3.31
N LEU A 44 -10.42 27.61 -2.15
CA LEU A 44 -8.99 27.69 -1.91
C LEU A 44 -8.33 26.31 -2.03
N TRP A 45 -8.94 25.27 -1.49
CA TRP A 45 -8.43 23.91 -1.61
C TRP A 45 -8.40 23.45 -3.07
N VAL A 46 -9.47 23.69 -3.83
CA VAL A 46 -9.54 23.37 -5.27
C VAL A 46 -8.47 24.12 -6.07
N LEU A 47 -8.23 25.40 -5.77
CA LEU A 47 -7.18 26.18 -6.43
C LEU A 47 -5.77 25.67 -6.09
N LEU A 48 -5.52 25.29 -4.87
CA LEU A 48 -4.23 24.70 -4.44
C LEU A 48 -4.00 23.31 -5.05
N ALA A 49 -5.06 22.52 -5.23
CA ALA A 49 -4.97 21.19 -5.80
C ALA A 49 -5.08 21.16 -7.34
N ALA A 50 -5.50 22.26 -7.97
CA ALA A 50 -5.80 22.29 -9.40
C ALA A 50 -4.62 21.91 -10.31
N PRO A 51 -3.36 22.32 -10.07
CA PRO A 51 -2.23 21.88 -10.89
C PRO A 51 -2.03 20.36 -10.85
N SER A 52 -2.06 19.77 -9.68
CA SER A 52 -1.90 18.34 -9.48
C SER A 52 -3.07 17.54 -10.07
N LEU A 53 -4.31 18.01 -9.86
CA LEU A 53 -5.50 17.38 -10.43
C LEU A 53 -5.54 17.50 -11.97
N LYS A 54 -5.07 18.63 -12.53
CA LYS A 54 -4.93 18.80 -13.99
C LYS A 54 -3.92 17.80 -14.54
N HIS A 55 -2.77 17.66 -13.92
CA HIS A 55 -1.76 16.69 -14.34
C HIS A 55 -2.30 15.25 -14.30
N SER A 56 -3.03 14.89 -13.25
CA SER A 56 -3.71 13.60 -13.16
C SER A 56 -4.78 13.41 -14.25
N ALA A 57 -5.52 14.49 -14.61
CA ALA A 57 -6.49 14.44 -15.69
C ALA A 57 -5.84 14.36 -17.09
N GLU A 58 -4.64 14.92 -17.26
CA GLU A 58 -3.85 14.80 -18.51
C GLU A 58 -3.35 13.36 -18.71
N ALA A 59 -3.05 12.66 -17.62
CA ALA A 59 -2.60 11.28 -17.63
C ALA A 59 -3.75 10.26 -17.79
N ALA A 60 -5.01 10.67 -17.59
CA ALA A 60 -6.16 9.78 -17.73
C ALA A 60 -6.41 9.37 -19.19
N PRO A 61 -6.99 8.16 -19.45
CA PRO A 61 -7.34 7.70 -20.80
C PRO A 61 -8.22 8.68 -21.56
N ASP A 62 -8.08 8.69 -22.89
CA ASP A 62 -8.88 9.57 -23.75
C ASP A 62 -10.37 9.21 -23.67
N GLY A 63 -11.18 10.20 -23.27
CA GLY A 63 -12.62 10.03 -23.13
C GLY A 63 -13.33 11.29 -22.65
N THR A 64 -14.66 11.20 -22.59
CA THR A 64 -15.50 12.32 -22.15
C THR A 64 -15.12 12.79 -20.73
N ARG A 65 -14.77 11.89 -19.85
CA ARG A 65 -14.35 12.18 -18.45
C ARG A 65 -13.09 13.04 -18.42
N ARG A 66 -12.04 12.65 -19.18
CA ARG A 66 -10.80 13.43 -19.32
C ARG A 66 -11.07 14.81 -19.89
N SER A 67 -11.84 14.88 -20.99
CA SER A 67 -12.16 16.16 -21.66
C SER A 67 -12.91 17.12 -20.73
N VAL A 68 -13.89 16.63 -19.96
CA VAL A 68 -14.63 17.43 -18.98
C VAL A 68 -13.73 17.86 -17.83
N SER A 69 -12.91 16.94 -17.29
CA SER A 69 -11.97 17.26 -16.22
C SER A 69 -10.97 18.32 -16.63
N LEU A 70 -10.37 18.20 -17.82
CA LEU A 70 -9.43 19.19 -18.34
C LEU A 70 -10.09 20.53 -18.64
N ALA A 71 -11.33 20.54 -19.16
CA ALA A 71 -12.07 21.78 -19.41
C ALA A 71 -12.33 22.58 -18.11
N VAL A 72 -12.50 21.89 -16.97
CA VAL A 72 -12.71 22.51 -15.67
C VAL A 72 -11.39 22.84 -14.97
N LEU A 73 -10.42 21.92 -14.99
CA LEU A 73 -9.19 22.05 -14.22
C LEU A 73 -8.16 22.98 -14.88
N SER A 74 -8.11 23.04 -16.21
CA SER A 74 -7.13 23.90 -16.90
C SER A 74 -7.26 25.39 -16.55
N PRO A 75 -8.45 26.00 -16.52
CA PRO A 75 -8.57 27.40 -16.10
C PRO A 75 -8.26 27.60 -14.61
N LEU A 76 -8.58 26.62 -13.76
CA LEU A 76 -8.30 26.70 -12.32
C LEU A 76 -6.79 26.56 -12.04
N ALA A 77 -6.10 25.70 -12.74
CA ALA A 77 -4.64 25.58 -12.68
C ALA A 77 -3.96 26.88 -13.17
N ALA A 78 -4.40 27.44 -14.28
CA ALA A 78 -3.89 28.71 -14.77
C ALA A 78 -4.09 29.89 -13.76
N ILE A 79 -5.20 29.91 -13.02
CA ILE A 79 -5.43 30.88 -11.95
C ILE A 79 -4.48 30.60 -10.76
N SER A 80 -4.29 29.34 -10.38
CA SER A 80 -3.36 28.93 -9.33
C SER A 80 -1.94 29.40 -9.64
N ASP A 81 -1.46 29.17 -10.84
CA ASP A 81 -0.14 29.59 -11.30
C ASP A 81 0.00 31.11 -11.36
N ALA A 82 -0.98 31.81 -11.92
CA ALA A 82 -0.99 33.27 -12.01
C ALA A 82 -1.01 33.96 -10.63
N THR A 83 -1.62 33.34 -9.64
CA THR A 83 -1.69 33.83 -8.25
C THR A 83 -0.54 33.35 -7.39
N ARG A 84 0.38 32.54 -7.91
CA ARG A 84 1.49 31.88 -7.19
C ARG A 84 1.04 31.06 -5.98
N LEU A 85 -0.18 30.54 -6.00
CA LEU A 85 -0.66 29.62 -4.96
C LEU A 85 0.08 28.28 -5.00
N SER A 86 0.60 27.89 -6.16
CA SER A 86 1.52 26.75 -6.31
C SER A 86 2.74 26.88 -5.41
N VAL A 87 3.33 28.06 -5.28
CA VAL A 87 4.49 28.32 -4.41
C VAL A 87 4.15 28.07 -2.92
N LEU A 88 2.90 28.33 -2.51
CA LEU A 88 2.42 28.04 -1.16
C LEU A 88 2.24 26.52 -0.94
N SER A 89 1.73 25.84 -1.94
CA SER A 89 1.58 24.38 -1.95
C SER A 89 2.95 23.71 -1.83
N ASP A 90 3.92 24.15 -2.63
CA ASP A 90 5.29 23.63 -2.63
C ASP A 90 6.00 23.94 -1.31
N GLY A 91 5.77 25.14 -0.76
CA GLY A 91 6.29 25.51 0.56
C GLY A 91 5.72 24.64 1.69
N LEU A 92 4.45 24.29 1.61
CA LEU A 92 3.80 23.39 2.57
C LEU A 92 4.30 21.95 2.42
N GLN A 93 4.49 21.46 1.19
CA GLN A 93 5.07 20.15 0.92
C GLN A 93 6.49 20.04 1.46
N ARG A 94 7.33 21.07 1.22
CA ARG A 94 8.69 21.16 1.80
C ARG A 94 8.67 21.22 3.35
N ALA A 95 7.69 21.92 3.93
CA ALA A 95 7.53 21.97 5.39
C ALA A 95 7.07 20.64 5.99
N MET A 96 6.45 19.76 5.18
CA MET A 96 6.07 18.39 5.54
C MET A 96 7.14 17.35 5.15
N GLY A 97 8.35 17.79 4.75
CA GLY A 97 9.45 16.92 4.36
C GLY A 97 9.35 16.36 2.93
N ARG A 98 8.42 16.89 2.11
CA ARG A 98 8.29 16.49 0.70
C ARG A 98 8.98 17.52 -0.19
N ASP A 99 9.84 17.07 -1.10
CA ASP A 99 10.44 17.93 -2.12
C ASP A 99 9.53 17.95 -3.37
N PRO A 100 8.83 19.06 -3.66
CA PRO A 100 7.98 19.15 -4.86
C PRO A 100 8.78 19.18 -6.17
N ASP A 101 10.08 19.43 -6.10
CA ASP A 101 11.00 19.46 -7.24
C ASP A 101 11.80 18.16 -7.36
N ALA A 102 11.56 17.17 -6.46
CA ALA A 102 12.20 15.87 -6.55
C ALA A 102 11.84 15.20 -7.89
N PRO A 103 12.81 14.65 -8.61
CA PRO A 103 12.51 13.93 -9.85
C PRO A 103 11.53 12.79 -9.53
N PRO A 104 10.57 12.52 -10.43
CA PRO A 104 9.71 11.35 -10.33
C PRO A 104 10.62 10.12 -10.22
N GLY A 105 10.40 9.28 -9.22
CA GLY A 105 11.35 8.20 -8.87
C GLY A 105 12.36 8.59 -7.78
N GLY A 106 12.04 9.59 -6.95
CA GLY A 106 12.84 9.93 -5.77
C GLY A 106 13.23 8.68 -4.98
N GLU A 107 14.48 8.68 -4.49
CA GLU A 107 15.09 7.55 -3.80
C GLU A 107 14.08 6.90 -2.83
N LEU A 108 13.90 5.58 -2.93
CA LEU A 108 13.02 4.77 -2.05
C LEU A 108 13.20 5.09 -0.56
N PHE A 109 14.34 5.67 -0.22
CA PHE A 109 14.82 5.90 1.14
C PHE A 109 14.91 7.38 1.54
N ALA A 110 14.52 8.31 0.67
CA ALA A 110 14.56 9.75 1.00
C ALA A 110 13.63 10.13 2.17
N ASP A 111 12.55 9.38 2.35
CA ASP A 111 11.55 9.58 3.42
C ASP A 111 11.55 8.46 4.47
N ALA A 112 12.50 7.52 4.42
CA ALA A 112 12.67 6.55 5.50
C ALA A 112 13.14 7.32 6.74
N PRO A 113 12.43 7.25 7.88
CA PRO A 113 12.95 7.86 9.10
C PRO A 113 14.34 7.28 9.37
N ASP A 114 15.27 8.12 9.84
CA ASP A 114 16.65 7.78 10.23
C ASP A 114 16.76 6.64 11.27
N ALA A 115 15.66 5.97 11.57
CA ALA A 115 15.52 4.95 12.59
C ALA A 115 15.51 3.50 12.04
N VAL A 116 15.94 3.26 10.79
CA VAL A 116 16.40 1.92 10.45
C VAL A 116 17.79 1.78 11.06
N PRO A 117 18.02 0.83 12.00
CA PRO A 117 19.35 0.65 12.55
C PRO A 117 20.35 0.45 11.40
N THR A 118 21.27 1.38 11.24
CA THR A 118 22.35 1.32 10.25
C THR A 118 23.42 0.27 10.59
N ASP A 119 23.19 -0.51 11.62
CA ASP A 119 24.03 -1.65 11.99
C ASP A 119 23.46 -2.94 11.39
N PHE A 120 23.38 -2.96 10.05
CA PHE A 120 23.44 -4.23 9.36
C PHE A 120 24.90 -4.66 9.50
N GLY A 121 25.16 -5.64 10.38
CA GLY A 121 26.46 -6.30 10.40
C GLY A 121 26.87 -6.54 8.95
N VAL A 122 28.14 -6.27 8.64
CA VAL A 122 28.72 -6.48 7.31
C VAL A 122 28.08 -7.73 6.74
N ALA A 123 27.31 -7.58 5.65
CA ALA A 123 26.72 -8.72 4.97
C ALA A 123 27.85 -9.73 4.82
N PRO A 124 27.71 -10.98 5.26
CA PRO A 124 28.72 -11.98 4.96
C PRO A 124 28.95 -11.86 3.45
N GLU A 125 30.22 -11.89 3.01
CA GLU A 125 30.52 -11.95 1.58
C GLU A 125 29.62 -13.04 1.01
N VAL A 126 28.52 -12.63 0.41
CA VAL A 126 27.63 -13.53 -0.32
C VAL A 126 28.48 -13.92 -1.52
N GLY A 127 28.98 -15.15 -1.49
CA GLY A 127 29.55 -15.73 -2.67
C GLY A 127 28.57 -15.48 -3.80
N THR A 128 29.05 -15.09 -4.98
CA THR A 128 28.23 -15.04 -6.19
C THR A 128 27.30 -16.24 -6.13
N PRO A 129 25.96 -16.07 -6.16
CA PRO A 129 25.07 -17.21 -6.19
C PRO A 129 25.55 -18.14 -7.30
N ASP A 130 25.68 -19.42 -6.99
CA ASP A 130 25.99 -20.39 -8.01
C ASP A 130 25.00 -20.20 -9.15
N PRO A 131 25.46 -20.14 -10.42
CA PRO A 131 24.53 -20.04 -11.53
C PRO A 131 23.50 -21.16 -11.38
N LEU A 132 22.22 -20.79 -11.52
CA LEU A 132 21.14 -21.77 -11.55
C LEU A 132 21.55 -22.91 -12.47
N PRO A 133 21.32 -24.18 -12.10
CA PRO A 133 21.63 -25.31 -12.98
C PRO A 133 20.99 -25.07 -14.35
N GLU A 134 21.73 -25.35 -15.42
CA GLU A 134 21.17 -25.37 -16.78
C GLU A 134 20.04 -26.41 -16.79
N ILE A 135 18.80 -25.98 -16.98
CA ILE A 135 17.60 -26.81 -16.92
C ILE A 135 17.32 -27.30 -18.33
N ASP A 136 17.13 -28.58 -18.48
CA ASP A 136 16.50 -29.17 -19.67
C ASP A 136 14.99 -29.17 -19.44
N PRO A 137 14.20 -28.35 -20.17
CA PRO A 137 12.75 -28.23 -19.96
C PRO A 137 11.97 -29.53 -20.22
N ASP A 138 12.64 -30.59 -20.74
CA ASP A 138 12.03 -31.88 -21.04
C ASP A 138 12.48 -32.97 -20.02
N ASP A 139 13.17 -32.65 -18.94
CA ASP A 139 13.64 -33.60 -17.92
C ASP A 139 12.86 -33.44 -16.61
N ASP A 140 11.96 -34.42 -16.33
CA ASP A 140 11.15 -34.45 -15.09
C ASP A 140 12.00 -34.50 -13.79
N ASP A 141 13.28 -34.90 -13.86
CA ASP A 141 14.20 -34.94 -12.72
C ASP A 141 14.72 -33.52 -12.35
N ASP A 142 14.62 -32.53 -13.25
CA ASP A 142 15.04 -31.14 -13.01
C ASP A 142 14.00 -30.33 -12.21
N GLU A 143 12.72 -30.71 -12.19
CA GLU A 143 11.67 -30.08 -11.36
C GLU A 143 11.97 -30.26 -9.86
N ASP A 144 12.35 -31.47 -9.43
CA ASP A 144 12.71 -31.75 -8.03
C ASP A 144 13.95 -30.96 -7.58
N VAL A 145 14.92 -30.75 -8.46
CA VAL A 145 16.16 -29.98 -8.20
C VAL A 145 15.85 -28.48 -8.04
N LEU A 146 14.89 -27.96 -8.81
CA LEU A 146 14.43 -26.57 -8.69
C LEU A 146 13.69 -26.33 -7.38
N GLU A 147 12.77 -27.21 -6.98
CA GLU A 147 12.06 -27.06 -5.72
C GLU A 147 13.04 -27.00 -4.52
N GLU A 148 14.09 -27.85 -4.54
CA GLU A 148 15.10 -27.87 -3.48
C GLU A 148 15.99 -26.61 -3.48
N ALA A 149 16.26 -26.00 -4.63
CA ALA A 149 17.06 -24.79 -4.76
C ALA A 149 16.41 -23.54 -4.14
N PHE A 150 15.06 -23.52 -4.04
CA PHE A 150 14.32 -22.39 -3.50
C PHE A 150 13.85 -22.57 -2.04
N VAL A 151 14.20 -23.67 -1.36
CA VAL A 151 13.92 -23.83 0.07
C VAL A 151 14.54 -22.69 0.87
N LEU A 152 13.74 -22.07 1.76
CA LEU A 152 14.23 -21.01 2.63
C LEU A 152 15.20 -21.58 3.67
N ARG A 153 16.30 -20.89 3.87
CA ARG A 153 17.24 -21.23 4.94
C ARG A 153 16.58 -21.11 6.32
N GLU A 154 17.01 -21.90 7.26
CA GLU A 154 16.57 -21.79 8.65
C GLU A 154 17.13 -20.49 9.27
N PRO A 155 16.26 -19.55 9.75
CA PRO A 155 16.74 -18.29 10.32
C PRO A 155 17.30 -18.51 11.73
N THR A 156 18.25 -17.65 12.11
CA THR A 156 18.79 -17.55 13.46
C THR A 156 18.69 -16.12 13.98
N THR A 157 18.95 -15.92 15.27
CA THR A 157 18.97 -14.57 15.87
C THR A 157 20.09 -13.67 15.33
N THR A 158 21.13 -14.27 14.75
CA THR A 158 22.29 -13.55 14.16
C THR A 158 22.24 -13.53 12.64
N ASP A 159 21.42 -14.37 12.02
CA ASP A 159 21.20 -14.42 10.57
C ASP A 159 19.70 -14.58 10.31
N LYS A 160 19.00 -13.46 10.34
CA LYS A 160 17.56 -13.40 10.20
C LYS A 160 17.12 -13.59 8.76
N LEU A 161 15.95 -14.21 8.57
CA LEU A 161 15.27 -14.18 7.29
C LEU A 161 14.84 -12.75 6.94
N ARG A 162 15.08 -12.31 5.74
CA ARG A 162 14.78 -10.94 5.27
C ARG A 162 13.57 -10.94 4.37
N VAL A 163 12.47 -10.36 4.84
CA VAL A 163 11.21 -10.28 4.11
C VAL A 163 10.87 -8.82 3.85
N VAL A 164 10.67 -8.48 2.59
CA VAL A 164 10.29 -7.13 2.17
C VAL A 164 8.92 -7.16 1.51
N VAL A 165 8.03 -6.24 1.89
CA VAL A 165 6.74 -6.03 1.22
C VAL A 165 6.81 -4.75 0.40
N VAL A 166 6.46 -4.82 -0.87
CA VAL A 166 6.48 -3.71 -1.83
C VAL A 166 5.14 -3.55 -2.52
N GLY A 167 4.82 -2.36 -2.96
CA GLY A 167 3.61 -2.08 -3.74
C GLY A 167 2.90 -0.80 -3.33
N ASP A 168 1.60 -0.73 -3.61
CA ASP A 168 0.79 0.46 -3.41
C ASP A 168 0.12 0.54 -2.02
N SER A 169 -1.02 1.22 -1.92
CA SER A 169 -1.75 1.34 -0.65
C SER A 169 -2.27 0.00 -0.10
N LEU A 170 -2.55 -0.97 -0.97
CA LEU A 170 -2.94 -2.31 -0.55
C LEU A 170 -1.76 -3.04 0.11
N ALA A 171 -0.56 -2.90 -0.45
CA ALA A 171 0.66 -3.45 0.13
C ALA A 171 0.95 -2.89 1.52
N MET A 172 0.71 -1.61 1.78
CA MET A 172 0.93 -1.00 3.10
C MET A 172 0.07 -1.66 4.20
N GLY A 173 -1.19 -1.97 3.89
CA GLY A 173 -2.06 -2.69 4.82
C GLY A 173 -1.61 -4.13 5.05
N LEU A 174 -1.24 -4.84 3.98
CA LEU A 174 -0.70 -6.19 4.02
C LEU A 174 0.63 -6.23 4.80
N SER A 175 1.52 -5.28 4.54
CA SER A 175 2.79 -5.10 5.23
C SER A 175 2.61 -5.06 6.75
N THR A 176 1.67 -4.24 7.21
CA THR A 176 1.36 -4.14 8.65
C THR A 176 0.91 -5.49 9.24
N ALA A 177 0.13 -6.29 8.50
CA ALA A 177 -0.35 -7.59 8.96
C ALA A 177 0.76 -8.66 8.96
N ILE A 178 1.53 -8.74 7.87
CA ILE A 178 2.68 -9.65 7.75
C ILE A 178 3.73 -9.36 8.83
N GLY A 179 4.05 -8.07 9.05
CA GLY A 179 5.03 -7.67 10.06
C GLY A 179 4.64 -8.10 11.48
N ARG A 180 3.33 -8.17 11.79
CA ARG A 180 2.85 -8.71 13.07
C ARG A 180 2.89 -10.22 13.16
N ALA A 181 2.83 -10.92 12.04
CA ALA A 181 2.80 -12.38 12.01
C ALA A 181 4.20 -13.01 12.16
N PHE A 182 5.25 -12.26 11.86
CA PHE A 182 6.62 -12.78 11.94
C PHE A 182 7.24 -12.61 13.34
N GLU A 183 8.07 -13.57 13.73
CA GLU A 183 8.90 -13.52 14.93
C GLU A 183 10.08 -12.55 14.73
N PRO A 184 10.11 -11.37 15.40
CA PRO A 184 11.10 -10.32 15.08
C PRO A 184 12.54 -10.69 15.50
N THR A 185 12.72 -11.73 16.29
CA THR A 185 14.06 -12.24 16.62
C THR A 185 14.66 -13.10 15.51
N LEU A 186 13.83 -13.66 14.62
CA LEU A 186 14.21 -14.55 13.53
C LEU A 186 13.97 -13.94 12.15
N VAL A 187 13.07 -12.96 12.02
CA VAL A 187 12.75 -12.31 10.76
C VAL A 187 13.06 -10.82 10.83
N GLN A 188 13.78 -10.34 9.84
CA GLN A 188 13.93 -8.92 9.56
C GLN A 188 12.87 -8.54 8.52
N PHE A 189 11.87 -7.80 8.95
CA PHE A 189 10.77 -7.36 8.11
C PHE A 189 10.94 -5.91 7.69
N VAL A 190 10.67 -5.60 6.41
CA VAL A 190 10.78 -4.25 5.85
C VAL A 190 9.52 -3.91 5.05
N ASP A 191 8.90 -2.79 5.39
CA ASP A 191 7.78 -2.20 4.64
C ASP A 191 8.30 -1.20 3.62
N GLN A 192 8.00 -1.42 2.35
CA GLN A 192 8.28 -0.52 1.23
C GLN A 192 7.01 -0.20 0.42
N GLY A 193 5.83 -0.28 1.06
CA GLY A 193 4.57 0.17 0.45
C GLY A 193 4.56 1.68 0.22
N ARG A 194 4.00 2.12 -0.93
CA ARG A 194 3.90 3.54 -1.31
C ARG A 194 2.52 3.89 -1.83
N LEU A 195 1.87 4.85 -1.18
CA LEU A 195 0.54 5.32 -1.55
C LEU A 195 0.47 5.80 -3.00
N SER A 196 -0.63 5.45 -3.68
CA SER A 196 -0.98 5.95 -5.01
C SER A 196 0.07 5.67 -6.09
N THR A 197 0.90 4.65 -5.90
CA THR A 197 1.87 4.18 -6.91
C THR A 197 1.32 3.00 -7.69
N GLY A 198 1.98 2.67 -8.79
CA GLY A 198 1.69 1.55 -9.67
C GLY A 198 2.81 1.37 -10.69
N LEU A 199 2.75 0.32 -11.50
CA LEU A 199 3.72 0.08 -12.58
C LEU A 199 3.52 1.04 -13.77
N ALA A 200 2.30 1.53 -13.98
CA ALA A 200 1.98 2.41 -15.09
C ALA A 200 2.60 3.83 -14.95
N ARG A 201 2.86 4.28 -13.73
CA ARG A 201 3.29 5.67 -13.46
C ARG A 201 4.74 5.75 -13.00
N ALA A 202 5.65 5.27 -13.85
CA ALA A 202 7.08 5.36 -13.59
C ALA A 202 7.62 6.80 -13.54
N ASP A 203 6.89 7.77 -14.10
CA ASP A 203 7.16 9.21 -13.95
C ASP A 203 6.87 9.73 -12.55
N TYR A 204 5.95 9.09 -11.82
CA TYR A 204 5.62 9.42 -10.43
C TYR A 204 6.49 8.62 -9.45
N PHE A 205 6.59 7.32 -9.65
CA PHE A 205 7.48 6.43 -8.93
C PHE A 205 7.82 5.21 -9.80
N ASP A 206 9.11 5.04 -10.12
CA ASP A 206 9.57 3.92 -10.93
C ASP A 206 9.88 2.70 -10.05
N TRP A 207 8.91 1.78 -10.00
CA TRP A 207 9.03 0.56 -9.20
C TRP A 207 10.13 -0.39 -9.70
N VAL A 208 10.51 -0.39 -10.99
CA VAL A 208 11.62 -1.22 -11.49
C VAL A 208 12.93 -0.75 -10.85
N SER A 209 13.25 0.54 -11.01
CA SER A 209 14.42 1.13 -10.35
C SER A 209 14.34 1.06 -8.82
N GLY A 210 13.11 1.13 -8.27
CA GLY A 210 12.86 0.97 -6.85
C GLY A 210 13.16 -0.44 -6.35
N MET A 211 12.84 -1.46 -7.14
CA MET A 211 13.12 -2.86 -6.79
C MET A 211 14.62 -3.16 -6.85
N ASP A 212 15.34 -2.60 -7.82
CA ASP A 212 16.81 -2.68 -7.83
C ASP A 212 17.41 -2.15 -6.52
N GLN A 213 16.96 -0.99 -6.04
CA GLN A 213 17.41 -0.41 -4.78
C GLN A 213 17.04 -1.28 -3.56
N VAL A 214 15.84 -1.89 -3.56
CA VAL A 214 15.42 -2.83 -2.52
C VAL A 214 16.32 -4.04 -2.51
N ALA A 215 16.59 -4.64 -3.67
CA ALA A 215 17.45 -5.79 -3.82
C ALA A 215 18.88 -5.49 -3.34
N GLU A 216 19.46 -4.37 -3.77
CA GLU A 216 20.80 -3.95 -3.38
C GLU A 216 20.91 -3.68 -1.87
N ARG A 217 19.94 -2.96 -1.30
CA ARG A 217 20.02 -2.50 0.09
C ARG A 217 19.66 -3.58 1.10
N PHE A 218 18.60 -4.32 0.85
CA PHE A 218 18.06 -5.27 1.83
C PHE A 218 18.40 -6.72 1.54
N GLN A 219 18.80 -7.04 0.30
CA GLN A 219 19.10 -8.41 -0.13
C GLN A 219 18.03 -9.40 0.37
N PRO A 220 16.75 -9.20 0.00
CA PRO A 220 15.64 -9.95 0.56
C PRO A 220 15.75 -11.44 0.24
N ASP A 221 15.42 -12.28 1.21
CA ASP A 221 15.22 -13.71 0.97
C ASP A 221 13.83 -13.95 0.37
N VAL A 222 12.85 -13.06 0.69
CA VAL A 222 11.50 -13.07 0.11
C VAL A 222 11.02 -11.64 -0.13
N VAL A 223 10.45 -11.41 -1.31
CA VAL A 223 9.71 -10.18 -1.67
C VAL A 223 8.23 -10.53 -1.80
N VAL A 224 7.37 -9.78 -1.11
CA VAL A 224 5.92 -9.85 -1.28
C VAL A 224 5.47 -8.64 -2.06
N VAL A 225 4.79 -8.85 -3.18
CA VAL A 225 4.34 -7.79 -4.09
C VAL A 225 2.83 -7.70 -4.06
N LEU A 226 2.27 -6.50 -3.84
CA LEU A 226 0.85 -6.21 -4.04
C LEU A 226 0.73 -4.81 -4.62
N ILE A 227 0.55 -4.72 -5.94
CA ILE A 227 0.58 -3.48 -6.71
C ILE A 227 -0.42 -3.55 -7.85
N GLY A 228 -0.89 -2.39 -8.34
CA GLY A 228 -1.64 -2.27 -9.58
C GLY A 228 -3.03 -1.66 -9.43
N VAL A 229 -3.55 -1.47 -8.20
CA VAL A 229 -4.88 -0.88 -8.01
C VAL A 229 -5.02 0.54 -8.58
N ASN A 230 -3.90 1.19 -8.91
CA ASN A 230 -3.85 2.53 -9.50
C ASN A 230 -3.45 2.52 -10.98
N ASP A 231 -3.37 1.35 -11.64
CA ASP A 231 -2.81 1.24 -12.98
C ASP A 231 -3.85 1.30 -14.13
N ASP A 232 -5.09 1.70 -13.84
CA ASP A 232 -6.16 1.98 -14.80
C ASP A 232 -5.94 3.25 -15.65
N GLN A 233 -4.71 3.52 -16.03
CA GLN A 233 -4.31 4.79 -16.65
C GLN A 233 -3.22 4.59 -17.71
N SER A 234 -2.86 5.67 -18.42
CA SER A 234 -1.74 5.64 -19.38
C SER A 234 -0.43 5.30 -18.68
N ILE A 235 0.41 4.49 -19.35
CA ILE A 235 1.79 4.27 -18.89
C ILE A 235 2.60 5.52 -19.21
N ILE A 236 3.27 6.08 -18.21
CA ILE A 236 4.13 7.26 -18.37
C ILE A 236 5.52 6.91 -17.82
N TYR A 237 6.50 6.98 -18.72
CA TYR A 237 7.90 6.71 -18.38
C TYR A 237 8.62 7.96 -17.86
N PRO A 238 9.71 7.83 -17.09
CA PRO A 238 10.48 8.97 -16.59
C PRO A 238 11.00 9.92 -17.68
N ASN A 239 11.22 9.41 -18.90
CA ASN A 239 11.67 10.19 -20.06
C ASN A 239 10.52 10.96 -20.75
N GLY A 240 9.30 10.90 -20.24
CA GLY A 240 8.12 11.55 -20.81
C GLY A 240 7.41 10.76 -21.93
N ARG A 241 7.87 9.55 -22.27
CA ARG A 241 7.13 8.66 -23.19
C ARG A 241 5.81 8.27 -22.55
N ILE A 242 4.71 8.39 -23.32
CA ILE A 242 3.36 8.03 -22.88
C ILE A 242 2.81 6.95 -23.80
N ILE A 243 2.24 5.90 -23.18
CA ILE A 243 1.43 4.89 -23.87
C ILE A 243 0.01 5.06 -23.35
N PRO A 244 -0.96 5.44 -24.18
CA PRO A 244 -2.35 5.65 -23.78
C PRO A 244 -2.96 4.38 -23.19
N GLY A 245 -3.81 4.54 -22.16
CA GLY A 245 -4.52 3.42 -21.52
C GLY A 245 -5.41 2.66 -22.49
N GLY A 246 -5.41 1.34 -22.38
CA GLY A 246 -6.17 0.41 -23.20
C GLY A 246 -5.53 0.07 -24.54
N GLY A 247 -5.90 -1.09 -25.08
CA GLY A 247 -5.38 -1.61 -26.33
C GLY A 247 -4.05 -2.37 -26.20
N GLN A 248 -3.65 -3.01 -27.30
CA GLN A 248 -2.53 -3.97 -27.32
C GLN A 248 -1.19 -3.32 -26.91
N ASP A 249 -0.90 -2.13 -27.45
CA ASP A 249 0.37 -1.44 -27.12
C ASP A 249 0.51 -1.18 -25.61
N TRP A 250 -0.61 -0.93 -24.93
CA TRP A 250 -0.60 -0.73 -23.48
C TRP A 250 -0.38 -2.07 -22.74
N THR A 251 -1.06 -3.12 -23.17
CA THR A 251 -0.91 -4.46 -22.59
C THR A 251 0.52 -4.95 -22.72
N ASP A 252 1.09 -4.85 -23.93
CA ASP A 252 2.48 -5.28 -24.19
C ASP A 252 3.47 -4.50 -23.34
N ALA A 253 3.27 -3.20 -23.20
CA ALA A 253 4.13 -2.35 -22.38
C ALA A 253 3.96 -2.62 -20.89
N TYR A 254 2.74 -2.98 -20.44
CA TYR A 254 2.49 -3.33 -19.05
C TYR A 254 3.12 -4.67 -18.68
N SER A 255 2.98 -5.70 -19.53
CA SER A 255 3.68 -6.97 -19.38
C SER A 255 5.21 -6.78 -19.33
N GLN A 256 5.77 -5.94 -20.21
CA GLN A 256 7.18 -5.61 -20.13
C GLN A 256 7.58 -4.98 -18.78
N ARG A 257 6.72 -4.15 -18.18
CA ARG A 257 6.99 -3.56 -16.85
C ARG A 257 6.95 -4.61 -15.74
N ILE A 258 6.08 -5.62 -15.87
CA ILE A 258 6.04 -6.77 -14.95
C ILE A 258 7.35 -7.57 -15.05
N ASP A 259 7.80 -7.89 -16.26
CA ASP A 259 9.05 -8.60 -16.51
C ASP A 259 10.26 -7.86 -15.94
N GLU A 260 10.38 -6.56 -16.25
CA GLU A 260 11.46 -5.72 -15.73
C GLU A 260 11.48 -5.71 -14.19
N PHE A 261 10.29 -5.65 -13.56
CA PHE A 261 10.17 -5.69 -12.11
C PHE A 261 10.56 -7.05 -11.52
N LEU A 262 10.09 -8.15 -12.12
CA LEU A 262 10.42 -9.51 -11.68
C LEU A 262 11.91 -9.82 -11.84
N ALA A 263 12.51 -9.41 -12.95
CA ALA A 263 13.95 -9.52 -13.17
C ALA A 263 14.73 -8.81 -12.05
N ALA A 264 14.31 -7.59 -11.66
CA ALA A 264 14.94 -6.86 -10.56
C ALA A 264 14.69 -7.53 -9.19
N ALA A 265 13.50 -8.10 -8.97
CA ALA A 265 13.14 -8.74 -7.71
C ALA A 265 13.85 -10.08 -7.48
N THR A 266 14.16 -10.81 -8.55
CA THR A 266 14.77 -12.15 -8.50
C THR A 266 16.29 -12.15 -8.71
N GLN A 267 16.90 -11.04 -9.13
CA GLN A 267 18.31 -10.94 -9.52
C GLN A 267 19.32 -11.46 -8.49
N LEU A 268 18.99 -11.48 -7.20
CA LEU A 268 19.84 -11.98 -6.12
C LEU A 268 19.39 -13.35 -5.59
N GLY A 269 18.64 -14.12 -6.38
CA GLY A 269 18.06 -15.40 -5.97
C GLY A 269 16.94 -15.24 -4.93
N GLY A 270 16.36 -14.04 -4.82
CA GLY A 270 15.19 -13.75 -3.99
C GLY A 270 13.97 -14.50 -4.49
N ARG A 271 13.08 -14.87 -3.54
CA ARG A 271 11.80 -15.46 -3.84
C ARG A 271 10.74 -14.37 -3.89
N VAL A 272 9.76 -14.50 -4.78
CA VAL A 272 8.71 -13.50 -4.95
C VAL A 272 7.34 -14.14 -4.76
N VAL A 273 6.54 -13.63 -3.82
CA VAL A 273 5.09 -13.87 -3.80
C VAL A 273 4.41 -12.66 -4.43
N TRP A 274 3.87 -12.83 -5.63
CA TRP A 274 3.03 -11.80 -6.22
C TRP A 274 1.57 -12.05 -5.85
N VAL A 275 1.01 -11.12 -5.13
CA VAL A 275 -0.39 -11.18 -4.68
C VAL A 275 -1.25 -10.50 -5.74
N GLY A 276 -2.19 -11.22 -6.32
CA GLY A 276 -3.16 -10.70 -7.27
C GLY A 276 -4.04 -9.61 -6.65
N LEU A 277 -4.58 -8.72 -7.46
CA LEU A 277 -5.51 -7.70 -6.98
C LEU A 277 -6.79 -8.36 -6.47
N PRO A 278 -7.31 -7.93 -5.31
CA PRO A 278 -8.53 -8.50 -4.77
C PRO A 278 -9.76 -8.04 -5.56
N PRO A 279 -10.89 -8.79 -5.53
CA PRO A 279 -12.15 -8.34 -6.11
C PRO A 279 -12.49 -6.92 -5.65
N LEU A 280 -12.82 -6.02 -6.58
CA LEU A 280 -13.13 -4.62 -6.32
C LEU A 280 -14.65 -4.38 -6.39
N ALA A 281 -15.16 -3.36 -5.65
CA ALA A 281 -16.60 -3.12 -5.59
C ALA A 281 -17.15 -2.45 -6.86
N ASP A 282 -16.33 -1.68 -7.58
CA ASP A 282 -16.68 -1.14 -8.88
C ASP A 282 -16.47 -2.20 -9.96
N GLU A 283 -17.48 -2.46 -10.80
CA GLU A 283 -17.43 -3.53 -11.81
C GLU A 283 -16.36 -3.27 -12.89
N PHE A 284 -16.10 -2.00 -13.22
CA PHE A 284 -15.07 -1.65 -14.20
C PHE A 284 -13.67 -1.87 -13.61
N ASP A 285 -13.44 -1.35 -12.39
CA ASP A 285 -12.18 -1.52 -11.69
C ASP A 285 -11.91 -3.02 -11.39
N ASP A 286 -12.97 -3.81 -11.07
CA ASP A 286 -12.87 -5.25 -10.84
C ASP A 286 -12.43 -6.00 -12.12
N SER A 287 -12.99 -5.64 -13.27
CA SER A 287 -12.62 -6.24 -14.55
C SER A 287 -11.16 -5.98 -14.95
N LEU A 288 -10.67 -4.77 -14.70
CA LEU A 288 -9.26 -4.42 -14.91
C LEU A 288 -8.35 -5.14 -13.91
N GLY A 289 -8.76 -5.19 -12.64
CA GLY A 289 -8.02 -5.90 -11.60
C GLY A 289 -7.81 -7.38 -11.92
N ARG A 290 -8.81 -8.03 -12.55
CA ARG A 290 -8.67 -9.41 -13.09
C ARG A 290 -7.63 -9.48 -14.19
N ALA A 291 -7.75 -8.62 -15.20
CA ALA A 291 -6.83 -8.63 -16.33
C ALA A 291 -5.39 -8.37 -15.89
N PHE A 292 -5.18 -7.50 -14.89
CA PHE A 292 -3.87 -7.30 -14.30
C PHE A 292 -3.38 -8.54 -13.55
N SER A 293 -4.26 -9.18 -12.77
CA SER A 293 -3.90 -10.41 -12.05
C SER A 293 -3.53 -11.55 -13.00
N GLU A 294 -4.24 -11.69 -14.12
CA GLU A 294 -3.88 -12.63 -15.18
C GLU A 294 -2.48 -12.33 -15.75
N SER A 295 -2.16 -11.05 -16.02
CA SER A 295 -0.82 -10.66 -16.48
C SER A 295 0.27 -10.89 -15.43
N TYR A 296 -0.05 -10.78 -14.14
CA TYR A 296 0.90 -11.09 -13.06
C TYR A 296 1.17 -12.58 -12.96
N GLU A 297 0.12 -13.40 -13.04
CA GLU A 297 0.23 -14.87 -13.03
C GLU A 297 1.09 -15.36 -14.20
N GLU A 298 0.80 -14.89 -15.43
CA GLU A 298 1.61 -15.18 -16.62
C GLU A 298 3.07 -14.77 -16.43
N GLY A 299 3.35 -13.54 -15.96
CA GLY A 299 4.70 -13.05 -15.74
C GLY A 299 5.48 -13.83 -14.67
N VAL A 300 4.80 -14.29 -13.63
CA VAL A 300 5.42 -15.07 -12.54
C VAL A 300 5.87 -16.46 -13.02
N GLU A 301 5.16 -17.08 -13.95
CA GLU A 301 5.50 -18.40 -14.48
C GLU A 301 6.86 -18.43 -15.19
N ASP A 302 7.30 -17.31 -15.74
CA ASP A 302 8.57 -17.20 -16.45
C ASP A 302 9.81 -17.10 -15.52
N TYR A 303 9.60 -16.97 -14.20
CA TYR A 303 10.69 -16.76 -13.23
C TYR A 303 10.71 -17.86 -12.17
N ALA A 304 11.81 -18.59 -12.08
CA ALA A 304 12.01 -19.56 -11.01
C ALA A 304 12.04 -18.89 -9.63
N GLY A 305 11.54 -19.55 -8.61
CA GLY A 305 11.49 -19.01 -7.24
C GLY A 305 10.36 -18.00 -7.03
N THR A 306 9.41 -17.89 -7.93
CA THR A 306 8.24 -17.03 -7.82
C THR A 306 6.96 -17.84 -7.55
N ALA A 307 5.95 -17.18 -6.99
CA ALA A 307 4.65 -17.74 -6.75
C ALA A 307 3.57 -16.66 -6.91
N PHE A 308 2.48 -16.99 -7.58
CA PHE A 308 1.29 -16.15 -7.64
C PHE A 308 0.29 -16.58 -6.58
N PHE A 309 -0.34 -15.61 -5.90
CA PHE A 309 -1.45 -15.85 -4.99
C PHE A 309 -2.74 -15.25 -5.55
N ASP A 310 -3.67 -16.10 -5.96
CA ASP A 310 -4.97 -15.69 -6.48
C ASP A 310 -5.90 -15.22 -5.34
N THR A 311 -6.08 -13.91 -5.26
CA THR A 311 -7.00 -13.29 -4.29
C THR A 311 -8.48 -13.49 -4.65
N TYR A 312 -8.81 -13.72 -5.93
CA TYR A 312 -10.19 -13.98 -6.35
C TYR A 312 -10.70 -15.31 -5.85
N GLU A 313 -9.89 -16.37 -5.91
CA GLU A 313 -10.27 -17.65 -5.35
C GLU A 313 -10.61 -17.52 -3.87
N ARG A 314 -9.79 -16.80 -3.13
CA ARG A 314 -9.88 -16.71 -1.67
C ARG A 314 -10.91 -15.68 -1.17
N PHE A 315 -11.04 -14.54 -1.82
CA PHE A 315 -11.79 -13.37 -1.29
C PHE A 315 -13.04 -13.01 -2.11
N SER A 316 -13.34 -13.71 -3.22
CA SER A 316 -14.59 -13.52 -3.93
C SER A 316 -15.75 -14.32 -3.32
N ARG A 317 -16.95 -13.90 -3.63
CA ARG A 317 -18.15 -14.70 -3.41
C ARG A 317 -19.07 -14.61 -4.62
N GLY A 318 -19.35 -15.77 -5.21
CA GLY A 318 -20.09 -15.79 -6.47
C GLY A 318 -19.32 -15.18 -7.63
N GLY A 319 -17.99 -15.17 -7.56
CA GLY A 319 -17.10 -14.65 -8.60
C GLY A 319 -16.88 -13.13 -8.58
N GLY A 320 -17.25 -12.41 -7.53
CA GLY A 320 -17.08 -10.98 -7.44
C GLY A 320 -16.85 -10.46 -6.01
N TYR A 321 -16.88 -9.15 -5.86
CA TYR A 321 -16.66 -8.47 -4.59
C TYR A 321 -17.58 -8.96 -3.47
N ALA A 322 -16.99 -9.20 -2.30
CA ALA A 322 -17.72 -9.54 -1.09
C ALA A 322 -17.14 -8.79 0.12
N PRO A 323 -17.94 -7.95 0.82
CA PRO A 323 -17.45 -7.23 1.99
C PRO A 323 -17.19 -8.12 3.20
N PHE A 324 -17.81 -9.32 3.26
CA PHE A 324 -17.67 -10.28 4.35
C PHE A 324 -17.13 -11.61 3.83
N GLY A 325 -16.25 -12.23 4.62
CA GLY A 325 -15.67 -13.54 4.33
C GLY A 325 -15.14 -14.19 5.60
N ARG A 326 -14.39 -15.30 5.45
CA ARG A 326 -13.73 -15.95 6.57
C ARG A 326 -12.45 -15.22 6.92
N ASP A 327 -12.28 -14.85 8.18
CA ASP A 327 -11.04 -14.29 8.70
C ASP A 327 -9.94 -15.36 8.87
N ALA A 328 -8.79 -14.97 9.42
CA ALA A 328 -7.68 -15.87 9.69
C ALA A 328 -8.00 -17.02 10.65
N ARG A 329 -9.09 -16.93 11.43
CA ARG A 329 -9.57 -17.99 12.34
C ARG A 329 -10.66 -18.85 11.73
N GLY A 330 -11.15 -18.49 10.53
CA GLY A 330 -12.27 -19.14 9.84
C GLY A 330 -13.65 -18.59 10.21
N ASP A 331 -13.74 -17.58 11.07
CA ASP A 331 -14.99 -16.93 11.46
C ASP A 331 -15.44 -15.93 10.40
N ILE A 332 -16.76 -15.72 10.28
CA ILE A 332 -17.31 -14.73 9.34
C ILE A 332 -17.09 -13.33 9.90
N ALA A 333 -16.34 -12.51 9.18
CA ALA A 333 -16.02 -11.14 9.54
C ALA A 333 -16.12 -10.19 8.34
N GLN A 334 -16.17 -8.89 8.61
CA GLN A 334 -16.01 -7.88 7.56
C GLN A 334 -14.53 -7.82 7.17
N LEU A 335 -14.24 -8.19 5.92
CA LEU A 335 -12.88 -8.22 5.39
C LEU A 335 -12.53 -6.98 4.55
N ARG A 336 -13.53 -6.31 3.97
CA ARG A 336 -13.31 -5.18 3.05
C ARG A 336 -13.77 -3.86 3.66
N GLY A 337 -12.99 -2.81 3.40
CA GLY A 337 -13.29 -1.43 3.78
C GLY A 337 -14.55 -0.89 3.09
N GLY A 338 -15.07 0.24 3.60
CA GLY A 338 -16.25 0.89 3.03
C GLY A 338 -15.99 1.58 1.69
N ASP A 339 -14.74 1.70 1.27
CA ASP A 339 -14.31 2.24 -0.03
C ASP A 339 -14.41 1.21 -1.17
N GLY A 340 -14.62 -0.07 -0.84
CA GLY A 340 -14.72 -1.14 -1.82
C GLY A 340 -13.38 -1.59 -2.43
N VAL A 341 -12.26 -1.01 -1.96
CA VAL A 341 -10.90 -1.28 -2.46
C VAL A 341 -10.04 -1.95 -1.40
N HIS A 342 -9.89 -1.31 -0.24
CA HIS A 342 -8.98 -1.78 0.82
C HIS A 342 -9.60 -2.89 1.67
N PHE A 343 -8.75 -3.69 2.27
CA PHE A 343 -9.15 -4.61 3.33
C PHE A 343 -9.31 -3.88 4.67
N THR A 344 -10.14 -4.43 5.56
CA THR A 344 -10.09 -4.08 6.99
C THR A 344 -8.84 -4.67 7.63
N PRO A 345 -8.45 -4.26 8.85
CA PRO A 345 -7.36 -4.94 9.57
C PRO A 345 -7.54 -6.46 9.66
N THR A 346 -8.78 -6.92 9.92
CA THR A 346 -9.11 -8.36 9.94
C THR A 346 -8.95 -9.02 8.56
N GLY A 347 -9.28 -8.29 7.49
CA GLY A 347 -9.10 -8.76 6.12
C GLY A 347 -7.62 -8.86 5.74
N TYR A 348 -6.81 -7.89 6.15
CA TYR A 348 -5.36 -7.96 5.95
C TYR A 348 -4.70 -9.07 6.77
N ASP A 349 -5.18 -9.37 7.99
CA ASP A 349 -4.70 -10.51 8.78
C ASP A 349 -5.02 -11.85 8.06
N ALA A 350 -6.21 -11.95 7.43
CA ALA A 350 -6.56 -13.12 6.63
C ALA A 350 -5.66 -13.25 5.39
N LEU A 351 -5.43 -12.15 4.66
CA LEU A 351 -4.55 -12.14 3.49
C LEU A 351 -3.10 -12.47 3.85
N ALA A 352 -2.58 -11.89 4.94
CA ALA A 352 -1.22 -12.15 5.41
C ALA A 352 -1.01 -13.64 5.73
N ARG A 353 -2.01 -14.28 6.32
CA ARG A 353 -1.94 -15.73 6.61
C ARG A 353 -1.82 -16.54 5.31
N GLU A 354 -2.63 -16.27 4.31
CA GLU A 354 -2.57 -16.97 3.02
C GLU A 354 -1.19 -16.77 2.35
N VAL A 355 -0.66 -15.55 2.34
CA VAL A 355 0.67 -15.25 1.80
C VAL A 355 1.78 -16.01 2.55
N ILE A 356 1.69 -16.10 3.88
CA ILE A 356 2.63 -16.87 4.70
C ILE A 356 2.49 -18.37 4.41
N ASP A 357 1.26 -18.86 4.21
CA ASP A 357 1.02 -20.26 3.86
C ASP A 357 1.63 -20.60 2.48
N VAL A 358 1.57 -19.70 1.48
CA VAL A 358 2.31 -19.84 0.22
C VAL A 358 3.82 -20.00 0.46
N MET A 359 4.42 -19.16 1.32
CA MET A 359 5.86 -19.28 1.64
C MET A 359 6.19 -20.61 2.32
N ARG A 360 5.28 -21.13 3.14
CA ARG A 360 5.47 -22.43 3.82
C ARG A 360 5.36 -23.60 2.84
N GLU A 361 4.42 -23.55 1.93
CA GLU A 361 4.14 -24.63 0.97
C GLU A 361 5.19 -24.67 -0.15
N ARG A 362 5.56 -23.49 -0.67
CA ARG A 362 6.50 -23.41 -1.81
C ARG A 362 7.96 -23.45 -1.40
N TRP A 363 8.32 -22.89 -0.26
CA TRP A 363 9.72 -22.68 0.13
C TRP A 363 10.06 -23.15 1.54
N ALA A 364 9.21 -23.97 2.13
CA ALA A 364 9.41 -24.58 3.45
C ALA A 364 9.72 -23.56 4.59
N LEU A 365 9.04 -22.38 4.58
CA LEU A 365 9.18 -21.41 5.65
C LEU A 365 8.96 -22.09 7.01
N THR A 366 9.96 -21.99 7.90
CA THR A 366 9.90 -22.63 9.20
C THR A 366 8.80 -22.07 10.10
N PRO A 367 8.03 -22.92 10.83
CA PRO A 367 7.02 -22.44 11.78
C PRO A 367 7.60 -21.52 12.86
N THR A 368 8.87 -21.66 13.25
CA THR A 368 9.51 -20.83 14.27
C THR A 368 9.68 -19.37 13.86
N ALA A 369 9.63 -19.08 12.56
CA ALA A 369 9.66 -17.71 12.03
C ALA A 369 8.34 -16.96 12.19
N ILE A 370 7.26 -17.62 12.64
CA ILE A 370 5.90 -17.10 12.72
C ILE A 370 5.50 -16.98 14.19
N GLN A 371 4.84 -15.89 14.56
CA GLN A 371 4.23 -15.71 15.89
C GLN A 371 2.89 -16.46 15.97
N ASP A 372 2.59 -17.04 17.15
CA ASP A 372 1.32 -17.72 17.44
C ASP A 372 0.12 -16.74 17.52
#